data_596cee0550f2f95b81da20b6bf21ae5d
#
_entry.id   596cee0550f2f95b81da20b6bf21ae5d
#
_cell.length_a   1.000
_cell.length_b   1.000
_cell.length_c   1.000
_cell.angle_alpha   90.00
_cell.angle_beta   90.00
_cell.angle_gamma   90.00
#
_symmetry.space_group_name_H-M   'P 1'
#
loop_
_entity.id
_entity.type
_entity.pdbx_description
1 polymer ?
#
loop_
_entity_poly.entity_id
_entity_poly.type
_entity_poly.pdbx_seq_one_letter_code
_entity_poly.pdbx_strand_id
1 'polypeptide(L)'
;LECQILKKLIVSNANILIACSKETGEIVFGSKTRYHILKNGIDLDSFMYSEKLRTKSREDFNLTDKFVVGTIARFSKVKNYPFLINSFEMVLKNKENAMLLLVGDGEEKEEILAMVKQKGIEKNVIFVGHTNEVTKYLHIMDVFVLPSFTEGLSLVTVEAQVSGLPCVVSTGLPDEILLTDKIQKYPLSDGFSKWANYILESKKYTVRKNNIEVIRKQ
;
A
#
# COMPACT_ATOMS: atom_id res chain seq x y z
N LEU A 1 -29.20 4.66 -4.03
CA LEU A 1 -30.43 4.10 -3.43
C LEU A 1 -30.22 2.64 -3.02
N GLU A 2 -29.71 1.77 -3.89
CA GLU A 2 -29.48 0.33 -3.59
C GLU A 2 -28.56 0.11 -2.40
N CYS A 3 -27.46 0.82 -2.30
CA CYS A 3 -26.50 0.67 -1.19
C CYS A 3 -27.13 1.04 0.19
N GLN A 4 -28.04 2.01 0.24
CA GLN A 4 -28.72 2.40 1.48
C GLN A 4 -29.78 1.38 1.91
N ILE A 5 -30.46 0.76 0.95
CA ILE A 5 -31.46 -0.29 1.23
C ILE A 5 -30.75 -1.53 1.76
N LEU A 6 -29.64 -1.95 1.12
CA LEU A 6 -28.83 -3.08 1.57
C LEU A 6 -28.29 -2.87 3.00
N LYS A 7 -27.80 -1.69 3.33
CA LYS A 7 -27.33 -1.35 4.68
C LYS A 7 -28.45 -1.52 5.72
N LYS A 8 -29.64 -1.02 5.44
CA LYS A 8 -30.80 -1.18 6.34
C LYS A 8 -31.19 -2.66 6.52
N LEU A 9 -31.18 -3.43 5.43
CA LEU A 9 -31.48 -4.87 5.49
C LEU A 9 -30.45 -5.64 6.31
N ILE A 10 -29.15 -5.32 6.17
CA ILE A 10 -28.10 -5.93 6.99
C ILE A 10 -28.33 -5.63 8.48
N VAL A 11 -28.54 -4.38 8.83
CA VAL A 11 -28.71 -3.96 10.22
C VAL A 11 -29.95 -4.58 10.84
N SER A 12 -31.07 -4.73 10.08
CA SER A 12 -32.34 -5.26 10.62
C SER A 12 -32.39 -6.78 10.72
N ASN A 13 -31.51 -7.51 10.00
CA ASN A 13 -31.56 -8.97 9.94
C ASN A 13 -30.36 -9.66 10.59
N ALA A 14 -29.30 -8.92 10.93
CA ALA A 14 -28.11 -9.50 11.54
C ALA A 14 -28.31 -9.65 13.06
N ASN A 15 -27.91 -10.81 13.58
CA ASN A 15 -27.89 -11.05 15.04
C ASN A 15 -26.73 -10.31 15.71
N ILE A 16 -25.59 -10.20 15.03
CA ILE A 16 -24.38 -9.52 15.50
C ILE A 16 -23.79 -8.73 14.33
N LEU A 17 -23.45 -7.48 14.58
CA LEU A 17 -22.74 -6.61 13.63
C LEU A 17 -21.30 -6.47 14.08
N ILE A 18 -20.35 -6.70 13.16
CA ILE A 18 -18.91 -6.61 13.42
C ILE A 18 -18.28 -5.74 12.35
N ALA A 19 -17.40 -4.82 12.75
CA ALA A 19 -16.59 -3.99 11.85
C ALA A 19 -15.11 -4.10 12.22
N CYS A 20 -14.22 -3.93 11.25
CA CYS A 20 -12.77 -3.95 11.49
C CYS A 20 -12.23 -2.64 12.10
N SER A 21 -12.98 -1.54 11.97
CA SER A 21 -12.69 -0.24 12.59
C SER A 21 -13.97 0.51 12.91
N LYS A 22 -13.86 1.53 13.76
CA LYS A 22 -14.98 2.42 14.09
C LYS A 22 -15.49 3.13 12.85
N GLU A 23 -14.58 3.69 12.04
CA GLU A 23 -14.91 4.40 10.81
C GLU A 23 -15.67 3.51 9.82
N THR A 24 -15.18 2.30 9.57
CA THR A 24 -15.89 1.32 8.72
C THR A 24 -17.27 0.98 9.28
N GLY A 25 -17.38 0.78 10.60
CA GLY A 25 -18.66 0.50 11.25
C GLY A 25 -19.66 1.66 11.08
N GLU A 26 -19.24 2.89 11.27
CA GLU A 26 -20.07 4.08 11.07
C GLU A 26 -20.52 4.25 9.62
N ILE A 27 -19.61 4.00 8.65
CA ILE A 27 -19.93 4.07 7.22
C ILE A 27 -20.93 2.98 6.82
N VAL A 28 -20.74 1.76 7.29
CA VAL A 28 -21.53 0.60 6.86
C VAL A 28 -22.85 0.51 7.62
N PHE A 29 -22.84 0.67 8.93
CA PHE A 29 -24.01 0.44 9.81
C PHE A 29 -24.69 1.72 10.27
N GLY A 30 -23.98 2.86 10.20
CA GLY A 30 -24.42 4.15 10.71
C GLY A 30 -23.97 4.41 12.15
N SER A 31 -23.75 5.69 12.49
CA SER A 31 -23.21 6.14 13.77
C SER A 31 -24.09 5.83 14.99
N LYS A 32 -25.38 5.54 14.78
CA LYS A 32 -26.35 5.21 15.84
C LYS A 32 -26.54 3.70 16.05
N THR A 33 -25.94 2.86 15.23
CA THR A 33 -26.09 1.41 15.31
C THR A 33 -25.02 0.82 16.24
N ARG A 34 -25.44 -0.10 17.12
CA ARG A 34 -24.50 -0.84 17.98
C ARG A 34 -23.83 -1.95 17.19
N TYR A 35 -22.50 -1.98 17.19
CA TYR A 35 -21.68 -3.03 16.57
C TYR A 35 -20.42 -3.28 17.42
N HIS A 36 -19.79 -4.41 17.19
CA HIS A 36 -18.52 -4.76 17.83
C HIS A 36 -17.36 -4.44 16.89
N ILE A 37 -16.24 -3.98 17.44
CA ILE A 37 -15.00 -3.81 16.67
C ILE A 37 -14.15 -5.06 16.87
N LEU A 38 -13.86 -5.75 15.76
CA LEU A 38 -12.91 -6.85 15.70
C LEU A 38 -11.80 -6.46 14.74
N LYS A 39 -10.66 -6.07 15.28
CA LYS A 39 -9.48 -5.71 14.48
C LYS A 39 -9.00 -6.91 13.68
N ASN A 40 -8.58 -6.70 12.44
CA ASN A 40 -7.98 -7.74 11.62
C ASN A 40 -6.67 -8.22 12.25
N GLY A 41 -6.53 -9.55 12.37
CA GLY A 41 -5.28 -10.17 12.77
C GLY A 41 -4.33 -10.33 11.58
N ILE A 42 -3.04 -10.18 11.83
CA ILE A 42 -1.96 -10.42 10.86
C ILE A 42 -0.96 -11.36 11.51
N ASP A 43 -0.51 -12.37 10.76
CA ASP A 43 0.64 -13.18 11.16
C ASP A 43 1.92 -12.36 10.99
N LEU A 44 2.32 -11.67 12.07
CA LEU A 44 3.47 -10.76 12.04
C LEU A 44 4.78 -11.49 11.71
N ASP A 45 4.93 -12.73 12.14
CA ASP A 45 6.16 -13.49 11.97
C ASP A 45 6.42 -13.80 10.48
N SER A 46 5.36 -14.00 9.69
CA SER A 46 5.45 -14.24 8.24
C SER A 46 5.96 -13.04 7.44
N PHE A 47 5.90 -11.82 8.00
CA PHE A 47 6.34 -10.59 7.33
C PHE A 47 7.65 -10.02 7.88
N MET A 48 8.32 -10.76 8.77
CA MET A 48 9.60 -10.32 9.32
C MET A 48 10.65 -10.12 8.22
N TYR A 49 11.38 -8.99 8.32
CA TYR A 49 12.44 -8.70 7.37
C TYR A 49 13.55 -9.75 7.40
N SER A 50 13.95 -10.22 6.25
CA SER A 50 15.07 -11.14 6.03
C SER A 50 15.99 -10.60 4.93
N GLU A 51 17.22 -10.25 5.30
CA GLU A 51 18.25 -9.81 4.36
C GLU A 51 18.52 -10.89 3.30
N LYS A 52 18.57 -12.17 3.72
CA LYS A 52 18.77 -13.29 2.81
C LYS A 52 17.66 -13.38 1.76
N LEU A 53 16.39 -13.22 2.17
CA LEU A 53 15.26 -13.24 1.24
C LEU A 53 15.30 -12.03 0.31
N ARG A 54 15.64 -10.84 0.83
CA ARG A 54 15.77 -9.62 0.04
C ARG A 54 16.83 -9.78 -1.05
N THR A 55 18.06 -10.18 -0.66
CA THR A 55 19.18 -10.34 -1.60
C THR A 55 18.80 -11.31 -2.72
N LYS A 56 18.35 -12.53 -2.36
CA LYS A 56 17.94 -13.53 -3.34
C LYS A 56 16.83 -13.02 -4.26
N SER A 57 15.77 -12.42 -3.70
CA SER A 57 14.65 -11.94 -4.51
C SER A 57 15.05 -10.81 -5.45
N ARG A 58 15.96 -9.93 -5.05
CA ARG A 58 16.46 -8.84 -5.91
C ARG A 58 17.38 -9.36 -7.03
N GLU A 59 18.18 -10.39 -6.76
CA GLU A 59 18.97 -11.09 -7.77
C GLU A 59 18.06 -11.74 -8.82
N ASP A 60 17.03 -12.48 -8.39
CA ASP A 60 16.07 -13.15 -9.27
C ASP A 60 15.36 -12.18 -10.23
N PHE A 61 15.19 -10.91 -9.84
CA PHE A 61 14.54 -9.87 -10.63
C PHE A 61 15.53 -8.88 -11.30
N ASN A 62 16.84 -9.09 -11.17
CA ASN A 62 17.90 -8.16 -11.65
C ASN A 62 17.76 -6.75 -11.08
N LEU A 63 17.45 -6.63 -9.78
CA LEU A 63 17.17 -5.37 -9.08
C LEU A 63 18.23 -4.99 -8.04
N THR A 64 19.38 -5.67 -8.00
CA THR A 64 20.41 -5.51 -6.95
C THR A 64 20.80 -4.05 -6.74
N ASP A 65 21.10 -3.32 -7.82
CA ASP A 65 21.53 -1.91 -7.77
C ASP A 65 20.41 -0.91 -8.09
N LYS A 66 19.17 -1.34 -8.07
CA LYS A 66 18.01 -0.50 -8.38
C LYS A 66 17.41 0.12 -7.13
N PHE A 67 16.78 1.28 -7.28
CA PHE A 67 15.88 1.82 -6.27
C PHE A 67 14.45 1.39 -6.61
N VAL A 68 13.87 0.53 -5.78
CA VAL A 68 12.57 -0.09 -6.07
C VAL A 68 11.47 0.59 -5.29
N VAL A 69 10.65 1.35 -5.99
CA VAL A 69 9.36 1.88 -5.52
C VAL A 69 8.31 0.81 -5.78
N GLY A 70 7.48 0.47 -4.81
CA GLY A 70 6.50 -0.58 -5.03
C GLY A 70 5.14 -0.33 -4.40
N THR A 71 4.14 -0.98 -4.97
CA THR A 71 2.79 -1.08 -4.40
C THR A 71 2.24 -2.49 -4.57
N ILE A 72 1.44 -2.93 -3.62
CA ILE A 72 0.72 -4.21 -3.66
C ILE A 72 -0.74 -3.90 -3.41
N ALA A 73 -1.57 -3.94 -4.45
CA ALA A 73 -2.99 -3.63 -4.35
C ALA A 73 -3.75 -4.09 -5.60
N ARG A 74 -5.08 -4.23 -5.48
CA ARG A 74 -5.96 -4.42 -6.65
C ARG A 74 -5.86 -3.21 -7.59
N PHE A 75 -5.82 -3.45 -8.89
CA PHE A 75 -5.81 -2.39 -9.90
C PHE A 75 -7.22 -1.82 -10.07
N SER A 76 -7.56 -0.84 -9.24
CA SER A 76 -8.87 -0.22 -9.15
C SER A 76 -8.78 1.29 -8.94
N LYS A 77 -9.82 2.03 -9.30
CA LYS A 77 -9.88 3.52 -9.22
C LYS A 77 -9.49 4.05 -7.85
N VAL A 78 -9.94 3.38 -6.80
CA VAL A 78 -9.68 3.83 -5.43
C VAL A 78 -8.18 3.85 -5.07
N LYS A 79 -7.37 2.99 -5.71
CA LYS A 79 -5.91 2.88 -5.48
C LYS A 79 -5.09 3.95 -6.22
N ASN A 80 -5.71 4.67 -7.17
CA ASN A 80 -5.15 5.84 -7.84
C ASN A 80 -3.79 5.59 -8.51
N TYR A 81 -3.71 4.53 -9.30
CA TYR A 81 -2.50 4.19 -10.06
C TYR A 81 -2.02 5.32 -10.99
N PRO A 82 -2.90 6.11 -11.64
CA PRO A 82 -2.45 7.26 -12.42
C PRO A 82 -1.60 8.24 -11.61
N PHE A 83 -1.96 8.49 -10.35
CA PHE A 83 -1.17 9.35 -9.49
C PHE A 83 0.20 8.74 -9.16
N LEU A 84 0.24 7.44 -8.87
CA LEU A 84 1.49 6.72 -8.61
C LEU A 84 2.45 6.79 -9.80
N ILE A 85 1.94 6.53 -11.02
CA ILE A 85 2.74 6.54 -12.24
C ILE A 85 3.28 7.94 -12.55
N ASN A 86 2.46 8.98 -12.41
CA ASN A 86 2.91 10.36 -12.59
C ASN A 86 3.97 10.77 -11.55
N SER A 87 3.80 10.36 -10.30
CA SER A 87 4.81 10.61 -9.24
C SER A 87 6.10 9.83 -9.52
N PHE A 88 6.00 8.59 -10.00
CA PHE A 88 7.17 7.77 -10.35
C PHE A 88 7.92 8.34 -11.56
N GLU A 89 7.25 8.88 -12.55
CA GLU A 89 7.90 9.61 -13.65
C GLU A 89 8.77 10.77 -13.12
N MET A 90 8.30 11.49 -12.09
CA MET A 90 9.12 12.53 -11.44
C MET A 90 10.29 11.91 -10.62
N VAL A 91 10.10 10.73 -10.03
CA VAL A 91 11.21 9.99 -9.39
C VAL A 91 12.28 9.67 -10.41
N LEU A 92 11.94 9.19 -11.61
CA LEU A 92 12.89 8.84 -12.68
C LEU A 92 13.74 10.03 -13.13
N LYS A 93 13.21 11.24 -13.15
CA LYS A 93 13.96 12.46 -13.48
C LYS A 93 15.13 12.73 -12.53
N ASN A 94 15.02 12.27 -11.28
CA ASN A 94 16.03 12.47 -10.24
C ASN A 94 16.84 11.19 -9.95
N LYS A 95 16.37 10.03 -10.42
CA LYS A 95 16.97 8.73 -10.15
C LYS A 95 16.66 7.75 -11.28
N GLU A 96 17.45 7.81 -12.34
CA GLU A 96 17.28 7.03 -13.57
C GLU A 96 17.27 5.51 -13.35
N ASN A 97 17.96 5.02 -12.31
CA ASN A 97 17.99 3.59 -11.98
C ASN A 97 16.81 3.15 -11.08
N ALA A 98 15.78 4.00 -10.90
CA ALA A 98 14.58 3.60 -10.16
C ALA A 98 13.74 2.61 -10.98
N MET A 99 13.05 1.71 -10.25
CA MET A 99 12.09 0.74 -10.79
C MET A 99 10.78 0.86 -10.04
N LEU A 100 9.66 0.75 -10.75
CA LEU A 100 8.33 0.66 -10.18
C LEU A 100 7.85 -0.79 -10.20
N LEU A 101 7.55 -1.35 -9.05
CA LEU A 101 7.06 -2.71 -8.90
C LEU A 101 5.56 -2.68 -8.58
N LEU A 102 4.73 -3.14 -9.52
CA LEU A 102 3.28 -3.18 -9.41
C LEU A 102 2.84 -4.63 -9.19
N VAL A 103 2.37 -4.92 -7.97
CA VAL A 103 1.91 -6.26 -7.57
C VAL A 103 0.40 -6.23 -7.39
N GLY A 104 -0.30 -7.07 -8.15
CA GLY A 104 -1.76 -7.15 -8.15
C GLY A 104 -2.33 -7.29 -9.55
N ASP A 105 -3.65 -7.29 -9.62
CA ASP A 105 -4.44 -7.33 -10.85
C ASP A 105 -5.77 -6.59 -10.61
N GLY A 106 -6.52 -6.27 -11.66
CA GLY A 106 -7.81 -5.63 -11.54
C GLY A 106 -8.29 -4.97 -12.81
N GLU A 107 -9.45 -4.34 -12.70
CA GLU A 107 -10.19 -3.76 -13.82
C GLU A 107 -9.45 -2.62 -14.56
N GLU A 108 -8.50 -1.94 -13.90
CA GLU A 108 -7.73 -0.84 -14.50
C GLU A 108 -6.41 -1.28 -15.14
N LYS A 109 -6.11 -2.57 -15.22
CA LYS A 109 -4.82 -3.09 -15.71
C LYS A 109 -4.46 -2.55 -17.10
N GLU A 110 -5.38 -2.60 -18.04
CA GLU A 110 -5.13 -2.17 -19.42
C GLU A 110 -4.88 -0.65 -19.49
N GLU A 111 -5.59 0.14 -18.70
CA GLU A 111 -5.40 1.59 -18.61
C GLU A 111 -4.02 1.93 -18.03
N ILE A 112 -3.61 1.21 -16.98
CA ILE A 112 -2.30 1.37 -16.35
C ILE A 112 -1.17 1.02 -17.33
N LEU A 113 -1.29 -0.09 -18.06
CA LEU A 113 -0.33 -0.50 -19.10
C LEU A 113 -0.23 0.55 -20.21
N ALA A 114 -1.37 1.05 -20.70
CA ALA A 114 -1.40 2.09 -21.73
C ALA A 114 -0.72 3.38 -21.26
N MET A 115 -0.94 3.78 -20.01
CA MET A 115 -0.33 4.97 -19.42
C MET A 115 1.20 4.81 -19.28
N VAL A 116 1.69 3.67 -18.84
CA VAL A 116 3.13 3.37 -18.75
C VAL A 116 3.79 3.46 -20.12
N LYS A 117 3.14 2.89 -21.15
CA LYS A 117 3.61 2.94 -22.53
C LYS A 117 3.60 4.37 -23.10
N GLN A 118 2.52 5.12 -22.87
CA GLN A 118 2.41 6.52 -23.33
C GLN A 118 3.55 7.40 -22.75
N LYS A 119 3.99 7.10 -21.53
CA LYS A 119 5.09 7.82 -20.87
C LYS A 119 6.48 7.33 -21.27
N GLY A 120 6.59 6.22 -22.00
CA GLY A 120 7.88 5.64 -22.43
C GLY A 120 8.73 5.11 -21.27
N ILE A 121 8.08 4.66 -20.19
CA ILE A 121 8.77 4.17 -18.98
C ILE A 121 8.65 2.66 -18.77
N GLU A 122 8.27 1.89 -19.79
CA GLU A 122 8.04 0.45 -19.73
C GLU A 122 9.25 -0.31 -19.17
N LYS A 123 10.46 0.15 -19.48
CA LYS A 123 11.72 -0.44 -19.00
C LYS A 123 11.93 -0.30 -17.49
N ASN A 124 11.22 0.64 -16.88
CA ASN A 124 11.31 0.96 -15.45
C ASN A 124 10.11 0.45 -14.65
N VAL A 125 9.17 -0.28 -15.26
CA VAL A 125 7.97 -0.78 -14.58
C VAL A 125 7.87 -2.30 -14.71
N ILE A 126 7.71 -2.97 -13.58
CA ILE A 126 7.50 -4.42 -13.52
C ILE A 126 6.08 -4.70 -13.05
N PHE A 127 5.32 -5.38 -13.89
CA PHE A 127 3.99 -5.90 -13.55
C PHE A 127 4.13 -7.35 -13.11
N VAL A 128 3.79 -7.65 -11.85
CA VAL A 128 3.90 -8.99 -11.27
C VAL A 128 2.63 -9.81 -11.50
N GLY A 129 1.47 -9.15 -11.50
CA GLY A 129 0.17 -9.83 -11.47
C GLY A 129 -0.25 -10.22 -10.05
N HIS A 130 -1.31 -11.03 -9.95
CA HIS A 130 -1.80 -11.54 -8.68
C HIS A 130 -0.85 -12.59 -8.09
N THR A 131 -0.61 -12.53 -6.78
CA THR A 131 0.30 -13.45 -6.09
C THR A 131 -0.07 -13.60 -4.62
N ASN A 132 0.28 -14.76 -4.06
CA ASN A 132 0.22 -15.03 -2.63
C ASN A 132 1.57 -14.82 -1.92
N GLU A 133 2.64 -14.52 -2.67
CA GLU A 133 3.99 -14.31 -2.13
C GLU A 133 4.26 -12.85 -1.74
N VAL A 134 3.31 -12.20 -1.04
CA VAL A 134 3.38 -10.77 -0.67
C VAL A 134 4.70 -10.43 0.02
N THR A 135 5.14 -11.27 0.96
CA THR A 135 6.38 -11.09 1.73
C THR A 135 7.60 -10.94 0.81
N LYS A 136 7.74 -11.75 -0.23
CA LYS A 136 8.82 -11.68 -1.21
C LYS A 136 8.91 -10.29 -1.86
N TYR A 137 7.78 -9.76 -2.30
CA TYR A 137 7.75 -8.46 -2.99
C TYR A 137 7.97 -7.29 -2.04
N LEU A 138 7.48 -7.36 -0.80
CA LEU A 138 7.82 -6.38 0.23
C LEU A 138 9.33 -6.34 0.52
N HIS A 139 10.02 -7.47 0.43
CA HIS A 139 11.48 -7.53 0.59
C HIS A 139 12.24 -6.92 -0.59
N ILE A 140 11.74 -7.01 -1.81
CA ILE A 140 12.33 -6.40 -3.00
C ILE A 140 12.31 -4.87 -2.94
N MET A 141 11.23 -4.27 -2.43
CA MET A 141 11.01 -2.83 -2.41
C MET A 141 11.98 -2.09 -1.50
N ASP A 142 12.28 -0.84 -1.82
CA ASP A 142 12.97 0.14 -0.96
C ASP A 142 11.99 1.09 -0.29
N VAL A 143 10.83 1.31 -0.90
CA VAL A 143 9.71 2.09 -0.37
C VAL A 143 8.38 1.52 -0.87
N PHE A 144 7.43 1.41 0.04
CA PHE A 144 6.03 1.09 -0.29
C PHE A 144 5.25 2.38 -0.48
N VAL A 145 4.49 2.48 -1.57
CA VAL A 145 3.71 3.68 -1.92
C VAL A 145 2.25 3.32 -2.16
N LEU A 146 1.34 4.00 -1.48
CA LEU A 146 -0.11 3.79 -1.65
C LEU A 146 -0.87 5.13 -1.68
N PRO A 147 -1.08 5.74 -2.87
CA PRO A 147 -1.75 7.03 -3.03
C PRO A 147 -3.27 6.88 -3.18
N SER A 148 -3.88 5.98 -2.43
CA SER A 148 -5.33 5.71 -2.51
C SER A 148 -6.16 6.94 -2.18
N PHE A 149 -7.32 7.09 -2.82
CA PHE A 149 -8.27 8.15 -2.46
C PHE A 149 -8.89 7.92 -1.08
N THR A 150 -9.20 6.67 -0.76
CA THR A 150 -9.73 6.24 0.54
C THR A 150 -9.41 4.78 0.78
N GLU A 151 -9.24 4.41 2.04
CA GLU A 151 -9.01 3.05 2.50
C GLU A 151 -9.77 2.79 3.79
N GLY A 152 -10.12 1.52 4.00
CA GLY A 152 -10.28 0.99 5.35
C GLY A 152 -8.90 0.71 5.96
N LEU A 153 -8.79 -0.30 6.81
CA LEU A 153 -7.48 -0.75 7.29
C LEU A 153 -6.76 -1.48 6.16
N SER A 154 -5.74 -0.85 5.58
CA SER A 154 -4.89 -1.46 4.54
C SER A 154 -3.93 -2.47 5.16
N LEU A 155 -4.26 -3.77 5.14
CA LEU A 155 -3.44 -4.83 5.72
C LEU A 155 -2.03 -4.86 5.13
N VAL A 156 -1.90 -4.71 3.82
CA VAL A 156 -0.59 -4.70 3.16
C VAL A 156 0.29 -3.54 3.63
N THR A 157 -0.28 -2.41 4.04
CA THR A 157 0.49 -1.31 4.63
C THR A 157 1.00 -1.67 6.03
N VAL A 158 0.24 -2.46 6.80
CA VAL A 158 0.72 -3.01 8.08
C VAL A 158 1.83 -4.02 7.84
N GLU A 159 1.65 -4.95 6.90
CA GLU A 159 2.65 -5.96 6.49
C GLU A 159 3.96 -5.30 6.05
N ALA A 160 3.89 -4.21 5.28
CA ALA A 160 5.05 -3.42 4.87
C ALA A 160 5.80 -2.84 6.08
N GLN A 161 5.08 -2.30 7.07
CA GLN A 161 5.68 -1.76 8.29
C GLN A 161 6.30 -2.86 9.17
N VAL A 162 5.68 -4.06 9.26
CA VAL A 162 6.26 -5.22 9.95
C VAL A 162 7.61 -5.57 9.34
N SER A 163 7.73 -5.58 8.01
CA SER A 163 8.98 -5.83 7.30
C SER A 163 9.98 -4.65 7.39
N GLY A 164 9.69 -3.63 8.18
CA GLY A 164 10.55 -2.45 8.35
C GLY A 164 10.67 -1.59 7.08
N LEU A 165 9.76 -1.74 6.13
CA LEU A 165 9.75 -1.00 4.87
C LEU A 165 9.21 0.41 5.10
N PRO A 166 9.91 1.47 4.63
CA PRO A 166 9.35 2.82 4.62
C PRO A 166 8.07 2.88 3.79
N CYS A 167 7.06 3.59 4.29
CA CYS A 167 5.76 3.71 3.63
C CYS A 167 5.42 5.19 3.39
N VAL A 168 5.08 5.52 2.14
CA VAL A 168 4.56 6.82 1.71
C VAL A 168 3.12 6.60 1.27
N VAL A 169 2.16 7.11 2.04
CA VAL A 169 0.75 6.85 1.81
C VAL A 169 -0.06 8.15 1.78
N SER A 170 -1.24 8.11 1.20
CA SER A 170 -2.11 9.29 1.17
C SER A 170 -2.84 9.52 2.49
N THR A 171 -3.30 10.75 2.70
CA THR A 171 -4.21 11.09 3.81
C THR A 171 -5.59 10.41 3.70
N GLY A 172 -5.86 9.70 2.61
CA GLY A 172 -7.05 8.86 2.45
C GLY A 172 -7.03 7.56 3.28
N LEU A 173 -5.89 7.23 3.92
CA LEU A 173 -5.81 6.12 4.86
C LEU A 173 -6.15 6.59 6.27
N PRO A 174 -6.79 5.76 7.13
CA PRO A 174 -7.08 6.10 8.52
C PRO A 174 -5.79 6.26 9.34
N ASP A 175 -5.85 6.96 10.48
CA ASP A 175 -4.66 7.18 11.32
C ASP A 175 -4.22 5.92 12.08
N GLU A 176 -5.12 4.96 12.25
CA GLU A 176 -4.84 3.65 12.83
C GLU A 176 -3.78 2.85 12.07
N ILE A 177 -3.44 3.29 10.83
CA ILE A 177 -2.37 2.68 10.04
C ILE A 177 -0.96 3.13 10.48
N LEU A 178 -0.83 4.18 11.27
CA LEU A 178 0.44 4.76 11.69
C LEU A 178 1.04 3.97 12.87
N LEU A 179 1.58 2.78 12.58
CA LEU A 179 2.09 1.87 13.59
C LEU A 179 3.58 2.06 13.91
N THR A 180 4.32 2.73 13.01
CA THR A 180 5.77 2.94 13.13
C THR A 180 6.16 4.35 12.71
N ASP A 181 7.38 4.76 13.02
CA ASP A 181 7.98 6.03 12.59
C ASP A 181 8.36 6.07 11.10
N LYS A 182 8.28 4.93 10.40
CA LYS A 182 8.65 4.80 8.99
C LYS A 182 7.49 4.97 8.02
N ILE A 183 6.28 5.16 8.50
CA ILE A 183 5.13 5.50 7.66
C ILE A 183 4.83 6.98 7.75
N GLN A 184 4.58 7.59 6.60
CA GLN A 184 4.23 9.01 6.51
C GLN A 184 3.02 9.19 5.58
N LYS A 185 2.08 10.03 6.01
CA LYS A 185 0.87 10.37 5.26
C LYS A 185 1.00 11.74 4.62
N TYR A 186 0.67 11.81 3.32
CA TYR A 186 0.72 13.06 2.57
C TYR A 186 -0.56 13.30 1.77
N PRO A 187 -1.03 14.55 1.64
CA PRO A 187 -2.19 14.84 0.82
C PRO A 187 -1.86 14.68 -0.67
N LEU A 188 -2.82 14.17 -1.43
CA LEU A 188 -2.70 14.07 -2.90
C LEU A 188 -2.61 15.46 -3.57
N SER A 189 -3.16 16.49 -2.93
CA SER A 189 -3.09 17.88 -3.38
C SER A 189 -1.67 18.44 -3.44
N ASP A 190 -0.68 17.81 -2.80
CA ASP A 190 0.72 18.19 -2.93
C ASP A 190 1.29 17.97 -4.34
N GLY A 191 0.63 17.12 -5.13
CA GLY A 191 1.00 16.85 -6.51
C GLY A 191 2.21 15.94 -6.67
N PHE A 192 2.47 15.56 -7.91
CA PHE A 192 3.40 14.48 -8.26
C PHE A 192 4.86 14.78 -7.88
N SER A 193 5.30 16.04 -8.07
CA SER A 193 6.70 16.42 -7.79
C SER A 193 7.04 16.36 -6.30
N LYS A 194 6.14 16.80 -5.42
CA LYS A 194 6.37 16.68 -3.97
C LYS A 194 6.32 15.22 -3.54
N TRP A 195 5.39 14.43 -4.08
CA TRP A 195 5.33 12.99 -3.81
C TRP A 195 6.60 12.27 -4.24
N ALA A 196 7.16 12.63 -5.38
CA ALA A 196 8.46 12.10 -5.81
C ALA A 196 9.57 12.40 -4.79
N ASN A 197 9.59 13.61 -4.22
CA ASN A 197 10.54 13.96 -3.16
C ASN A 197 10.31 13.14 -1.90
N TYR A 198 9.06 12.97 -1.43
CA TYR A 198 8.74 12.12 -0.28
C TYR A 198 9.22 10.67 -0.49
N ILE A 199 9.01 10.12 -1.69
CA ILE A 199 9.48 8.78 -2.07
C ILE A 199 11.01 8.71 -2.02
N LEU A 200 11.71 9.70 -2.56
CA LEU A 200 13.19 9.73 -2.58
C LEU A 200 13.78 9.95 -1.17
N GLU A 201 13.16 10.78 -0.34
CA GLU A 201 13.58 11.05 1.02
C GLU A 201 13.38 9.83 1.96
N SER A 202 12.48 8.90 1.61
CA SER A 202 12.28 7.67 2.39
C SER A 202 13.56 6.83 2.51
N LYS A 203 14.56 7.06 1.65
CA LYS A 203 15.88 6.44 1.73
C LYS A 203 16.62 6.69 3.06
N LYS A 204 16.32 7.75 3.79
CA LYS A 204 16.92 7.98 5.11
C LYS A 204 16.62 6.86 6.11
N TYR A 205 15.60 6.04 5.84
CA TYR A 205 15.19 4.87 6.62
C TYR A 205 15.77 3.54 6.07
N THR A 206 16.92 3.55 5.40
CA THR A 206 17.48 2.41 4.67
C THR A 206 17.81 1.19 5.53
N VAL A 207 18.07 1.38 6.82
CA VAL A 207 18.32 0.26 7.72
C VAL A 207 16.97 -0.35 8.11
N ARG A 208 16.63 -1.47 7.49
CA ARG A 208 15.44 -2.23 7.86
C ARG A 208 15.69 -2.96 9.18
N LYS A 209 14.83 -2.71 10.13
CA LYS A 209 14.73 -3.45 11.39
C LYS A 209 13.32 -3.96 11.53
N ASN A 210 13.17 -5.16 12.07
CA ASN A 210 11.85 -5.69 12.39
C ASN A 210 11.17 -4.81 13.44
N ASN A 211 9.93 -4.40 13.15
CA ASN A 211 9.14 -3.54 14.02
C ASN A 211 8.07 -4.33 14.79
N ILE A 212 8.22 -5.66 14.87
CA ILE A 212 7.23 -6.57 15.48
C ILE A 212 6.86 -6.17 16.90
N GLU A 213 7.85 -5.88 17.75
CA GLU A 213 7.57 -5.55 19.15
C GLU A 213 6.82 -4.22 19.31
N VAL A 214 7.06 -3.28 18.40
CA VAL A 214 6.35 -2.00 18.38
C VAL A 214 4.89 -2.22 17.97
N ILE A 215 4.68 -3.03 16.93
CA ILE A 215 3.35 -3.30 16.36
C ILE A 215 2.51 -4.20 17.26
N ARG A 216 3.10 -5.19 17.96
CA ARG A 216 2.39 -6.06 18.92
C ARG A 216 1.79 -5.30 20.11
N LYS A 217 2.28 -4.11 20.41
CA LYS A 217 1.81 -3.29 21.54
C LYS A 217 0.66 -2.35 21.20
N GLN A 218 0.26 -2.29 19.93
CA GLN A 218 -0.83 -1.46 19.41
C GLN A 218 -2.05 -2.30 19.00
#